data_c0dc7bb5ae381e8e3ff9b37591740fa6
#
_entry.id   c0dc7bb5ae381e8e3ff9b37591740fa6
#
_cell.length_a   1.000
_cell.length_b   1.000
_cell.length_c   1.000
_cell.angle_alpha   90.00
_cell.angle_beta   90.00
_cell.angle_gamma   90.00
#
_symmetry.space_group_name_H-M   'P 1'
#
loop_
_entity.id
_entity.type
_entity.pdbx_description
1 polymer ?
#
loop_
_entity_poly.entity_id
_entity_poly.type
_entity_poly.pdbx_seq_one_letter_code
_entity_poly.pdbx_strand_id
1 'polypeptide(L)'
;HVLLPMVRKMGVEAEVRVVQPGYVPKGGGRMELRIAPLKEALTPLNLLSRGNLKSIRGISLSSHLKERGVSRRMAKECEGILKKRGYEANIEPLYDERDKPAFESPSIQPGAAFAIWAQTDTGCLIGADMAGARGRSAEFIGKQTALNLLADLGSGATVDRHLADQVIPFAALAKGTSTFRIPSVTEHVEARLWLVERILGAKSRIHEHVVTIDGIGFLGNR
;
A
#
# COMPACT_ATOMS: atom_id res chain seq x y z
N HIS A 1 1.74 5.30 -0.26
CA HIS A 1 3.12 4.97 -0.67
C HIS A 1 3.18 3.78 -1.64
N VAL A 2 2.09 3.03 -1.80
CA VAL A 2 2.01 1.91 -2.76
C VAL A 2 0.95 2.19 -3.82
N LEU A 3 -0.34 2.21 -3.48
CA LEU A 3 -1.43 2.38 -4.44
C LEU A 3 -1.31 3.70 -5.23
N LEU A 4 -1.18 4.86 -4.55
CA LEU A 4 -1.15 6.15 -5.26
C LEU A 4 -0.01 6.26 -6.30
N PRO A 5 1.24 5.89 -5.99
CA PRO A 5 2.30 5.88 -7.01
C PRO A 5 2.00 4.94 -8.18
N MET A 6 1.32 3.81 -7.94
CA MET A 6 0.96 2.88 -9.01
C MET A 6 -0.14 3.44 -9.92
N VAL A 7 -1.20 4.00 -9.36
CA VAL A 7 -2.26 4.62 -10.19
C VAL A 7 -1.79 5.90 -10.87
N ARG A 8 -0.82 6.62 -10.30
CA ARG A 8 -0.16 7.75 -10.98
C ARG A 8 0.58 7.30 -12.24
N LYS A 9 1.22 6.13 -12.26
CA LYS A 9 1.81 5.56 -13.49
C LYS A 9 0.77 5.27 -14.56
N MET A 10 -0.47 5.07 -14.16
CA MET A 10 -1.60 4.87 -15.07
C MET A 10 -2.23 6.19 -15.54
N GLY A 11 -1.76 7.35 -15.04
CA GLY A 11 -2.24 8.68 -15.43
C GLY A 11 -3.19 9.34 -14.43
N VAL A 12 -3.44 8.73 -13.26
CA VAL A 12 -4.26 9.37 -12.20
C VAL A 12 -3.44 10.43 -11.49
N GLU A 13 -3.87 11.67 -11.53
CA GLU A 13 -3.32 12.75 -10.71
C GLU A 13 -4.12 12.84 -9.41
N ALA A 14 -3.58 12.25 -8.34
CA ALA A 14 -4.21 12.25 -7.02
C ALA A 14 -3.21 12.56 -5.92
N GLU A 15 -3.65 13.32 -4.91
CA GLU A 15 -2.90 13.64 -3.71
C GLU A 15 -3.74 13.31 -2.48
N VAL A 16 -3.12 12.67 -1.49
CA VAL A 16 -3.71 12.41 -0.19
C VAL A 16 -2.92 13.15 0.88
N ARG A 17 -3.62 13.94 1.69
CA ARG A 17 -3.07 14.59 2.87
C ARG A 17 -3.79 14.08 4.12
N VAL A 18 -3.06 13.52 5.05
CA VAL A 18 -3.57 13.23 6.39
C VAL A 18 -3.57 14.52 7.19
N VAL A 19 -4.74 14.98 7.57
CA VAL A 19 -4.92 16.20 8.37
C VAL A 19 -4.83 15.88 9.85
N GLN A 20 -5.41 14.74 10.24
CA GLN A 20 -5.44 14.25 11.62
C GLN A 20 -5.45 12.72 11.63
N PRO A 21 -4.56 12.06 12.36
CA PRO A 21 -4.62 10.61 12.51
C PRO A 21 -5.83 10.19 13.34
N GLY A 22 -6.42 9.04 12.99
CA GLY A 22 -7.53 8.46 13.75
C GLY A 22 -7.32 6.98 13.98
N TYR A 23 -7.74 6.49 15.14
CA TYR A 23 -7.60 5.11 15.55
C TYR A 23 -8.89 4.55 16.13
N VAL A 24 -9.05 3.24 16.10
CA VAL A 24 -10.16 2.53 16.76
C VAL A 24 -9.94 2.60 18.28
N PRO A 25 -10.97 2.80 19.12
CA PRO A 25 -12.40 2.86 18.78
C PRO A 25 -12.96 4.26 18.48
N LYS A 26 -12.29 5.35 18.89
CA LYS A 26 -12.87 6.69 18.81
C LYS A 26 -12.87 7.29 17.39
N GLY A 27 -12.00 6.79 16.50
CA GLY A 27 -11.86 7.33 15.15
C GLY A 27 -11.28 8.76 15.16
N GLY A 28 -12.01 9.72 14.61
CA GLY A 28 -11.64 11.14 14.58
C GLY A 28 -10.57 11.47 13.54
N GLY A 29 -10.17 10.53 12.70
CA GLY A 29 -9.24 10.78 11.60
C GLY A 29 -9.85 11.67 10.52
N ARG A 30 -9.04 12.58 9.96
CA ARG A 30 -9.40 13.40 8.80
C ARG A 30 -8.35 13.28 7.73
N MET A 31 -8.81 13.09 6.50
CA MET A 31 -7.98 12.95 5.32
C MET A 31 -8.57 13.78 4.18
N GLU A 32 -7.72 14.46 3.45
CA GLU A 32 -8.11 15.16 2.22
C GLU A 32 -7.60 14.34 1.02
N LEU A 33 -8.48 14.12 0.07
CA LEU A 33 -8.13 13.54 -1.22
C LEU A 33 -8.43 14.59 -2.30
N ARG A 34 -7.41 14.94 -3.08
CA ARG A 34 -7.53 15.80 -4.25
C ARG A 34 -7.28 14.95 -5.48
N ILE A 35 -8.20 15.00 -6.44
CA ILE A 35 -8.09 14.26 -7.69
C ILE A 35 -8.31 15.25 -8.83
N ALA A 36 -7.39 15.30 -9.78
CA ALA A 36 -7.60 16.02 -11.02
C ALA A 36 -8.44 15.17 -12.00
N PRO A 37 -9.38 15.77 -12.74
CA PRO A 37 -10.10 15.06 -13.79
C PRO A 37 -9.14 14.48 -14.83
N LEU A 38 -9.40 13.26 -15.28
CA LEU A 38 -8.63 12.62 -16.33
C LEU A 38 -8.85 13.36 -17.67
N LYS A 39 -7.76 13.65 -18.36
CA LYS A 39 -7.78 14.22 -19.73
C LYS A 39 -7.80 13.14 -20.81
N GLU A 40 -7.23 11.99 -20.49
CA GLU A 40 -7.10 10.83 -21.36
C GLU A 40 -7.47 9.55 -20.58
N ALA A 41 -7.76 8.48 -21.30
CA ALA A 41 -8.00 7.18 -20.67
C ALA A 41 -6.74 6.69 -19.95
N LEU A 42 -6.93 5.93 -18.86
CA LEU A 42 -5.82 5.40 -18.09
C LEU A 42 -4.91 4.52 -18.94
N THR A 43 -3.61 4.63 -18.71
CA THR A 43 -2.60 3.75 -19.31
C THR A 43 -2.61 2.39 -18.61
N PRO A 44 -2.49 1.27 -19.33
CA PRO A 44 -2.43 -0.05 -18.72
C PRO A 44 -1.17 -0.25 -17.87
N LEU A 45 -1.29 -1.04 -16.81
CA LEU A 45 -0.19 -1.37 -15.91
C LEU A 45 0.48 -2.68 -16.35
N ASN A 46 1.75 -2.61 -16.76
CA ASN A 46 2.53 -3.77 -17.19
C ASN A 46 3.71 -4.02 -16.26
N LEU A 47 3.54 -4.98 -15.34
CA LEU A 47 4.51 -5.36 -14.32
C LEU A 47 4.72 -6.89 -14.33
N LEU A 48 5.44 -7.42 -15.32
CA LEU A 48 5.70 -8.85 -15.44
C LEU A 48 6.97 -9.31 -14.71
N SER A 49 7.96 -8.44 -14.60
CA SER A 49 9.20 -8.70 -13.88
C SER A 49 9.35 -7.74 -12.72
N ARG A 50 9.60 -8.28 -11.53
CA ARG A 50 9.84 -7.48 -10.35
C ARG A 50 11.16 -6.70 -10.43
N GLY A 51 12.17 -7.27 -11.07
CA GLY A 51 13.52 -6.71 -11.10
C GLY A 51 14.24 -6.82 -9.75
N ASN A 52 15.27 -6.00 -9.58
CA ASN A 52 16.10 -5.95 -8.38
C ASN A 52 15.57 -4.93 -7.38
N LEU A 53 15.69 -5.26 -6.08
CA LEU A 53 15.33 -4.34 -5.02
C LEU A 53 16.29 -3.14 -5.00
N LYS A 54 15.74 -1.93 -4.98
CA LYS A 54 16.49 -0.67 -4.85
C LYS A 54 16.50 -0.16 -3.41
N SER A 55 15.38 -0.20 -2.73
CA SER A 55 15.25 0.32 -1.37
C SER A 55 14.05 -0.26 -0.65
N ILE A 56 14.13 -0.33 0.66
CA ILE A 56 12.99 -0.50 1.55
C ILE A 56 12.88 0.75 2.41
N ARG A 57 11.69 1.35 2.44
CA ARG A 57 11.37 2.52 3.25
C ARG A 57 10.14 2.25 4.10
N GLY A 58 9.95 3.04 5.14
CA GLY A 58 8.76 2.91 5.97
C GLY A 58 8.49 4.12 6.83
N ILE A 59 7.29 4.16 7.39
CA ILE A 59 6.83 5.13 8.38
C ILE A 59 6.26 4.36 9.56
N SER A 60 6.81 4.62 10.72
CA SER A 60 6.37 4.06 12.00
C SER A 60 5.73 5.18 12.81
N LEU A 61 4.40 5.30 12.74
CA LEU A 61 3.64 6.35 13.40
C LEU A 61 3.07 5.88 14.74
N SER A 62 3.19 6.74 15.76
CA SER A 62 2.40 6.60 16.98
C SER A 62 1.95 7.96 17.52
N SER A 63 0.70 8.03 18.02
CA SER A 63 0.13 9.22 18.64
C SER A 63 0.02 8.99 20.13
N HIS A 64 0.49 9.98 20.93
CA HIS A 64 0.50 10.00 22.41
C HIS A 64 1.19 8.80 23.06
N LEU A 65 2.21 8.24 22.38
CA LEU A 65 2.98 7.08 22.86
C LEU A 65 4.50 7.27 22.75
N LYS A 66 4.96 8.52 22.64
CA LYS A 66 6.36 8.88 22.47
C LYS A 66 7.22 8.44 23.68
N GLU A 67 6.73 8.67 24.91
CA GLU A 67 7.44 8.26 26.14
C GLU A 67 7.68 6.74 26.19
N ARG A 68 6.77 5.97 25.60
CA ARG A 68 6.89 4.50 25.48
C ARG A 68 7.76 4.08 24.30
N GLY A 69 8.25 5.01 23.48
CA GLY A 69 9.09 4.77 22.33
C GLY A 69 8.47 3.88 21.25
N VAL A 70 7.13 3.86 21.11
CA VAL A 70 6.41 2.88 20.30
C VAL A 70 6.88 2.90 18.85
N SER A 71 6.96 4.07 18.20
CA SER A 71 7.39 4.18 16.81
C SER A 71 8.82 3.66 16.62
N ARG A 72 9.76 4.03 17.49
CA ARG A 72 11.15 3.56 17.42
C ARG A 72 11.25 2.04 17.60
N ARG A 73 10.46 1.47 18.50
CA ARG A 73 10.47 0.03 18.78
C ARG A 73 9.92 -0.77 17.62
N MET A 74 8.82 -0.32 16.99
CA MET A 74 8.29 -0.94 15.76
C MET A 74 9.34 -0.92 14.64
N ALA A 75 9.94 0.25 14.38
CA ALA A 75 10.95 0.41 13.35
C ALA A 75 12.18 -0.49 13.60
N LYS A 76 12.75 -0.43 14.80
CA LYS A 76 13.96 -1.22 15.17
C LYS A 76 13.75 -2.73 15.02
N GLU A 77 12.59 -3.24 15.44
CA GLU A 77 12.28 -4.67 15.30
C GLU A 77 12.18 -5.07 13.82
N CYS A 78 11.47 -4.27 13.01
CA CYS A 78 11.33 -4.52 11.59
C CYS A 78 12.69 -4.50 10.88
N GLU A 79 13.49 -3.46 11.09
CA GLU A 79 14.84 -3.32 10.52
C GLU A 79 15.76 -4.49 10.92
N GLY A 80 15.69 -4.92 12.18
CA GLY A 80 16.46 -6.06 12.67
C GLY A 80 16.11 -7.37 11.95
N ILE A 81 14.83 -7.61 11.65
CA ILE A 81 14.39 -8.79 10.92
C ILE A 81 14.80 -8.72 9.45
N LEU A 82 14.59 -7.56 8.80
CA LEU A 82 14.97 -7.35 7.41
C LEU A 82 16.50 -7.52 7.24
N LYS A 83 17.30 -6.95 8.14
CA LYS A 83 18.75 -7.07 8.12
C LYS A 83 19.25 -8.51 8.24
N LYS A 84 18.63 -9.34 9.07
CA LYS A 84 18.93 -10.78 9.16
C LYS A 84 18.68 -11.53 7.86
N ARG A 85 17.88 -10.97 6.96
CA ARG A 85 17.58 -11.51 5.62
C ARG A 85 18.36 -10.81 4.49
N GLY A 86 19.36 -9.97 4.86
CA GLY A 86 20.21 -9.27 3.90
C GLY A 86 19.60 -8.00 3.30
N TYR A 87 18.53 -7.46 3.90
CA TYR A 87 17.88 -6.26 3.41
C TYR A 87 18.15 -5.07 4.33
N GLU A 88 18.59 -3.95 3.76
CA GLU A 88 18.67 -2.66 4.44
C GLU A 88 17.33 -1.93 4.28
N ALA A 89 16.84 -1.34 5.37
CA ALA A 89 15.61 -0.55 5.37
C ALA A 89 15.82 0.78 6.08
N ASN A 90 15.16 1.83 5.60
CA ASN A 90 15.13 3.14 6.23
C ASN A 90 13.69 3.44 6.68
N ILE A 91 13.45 3.32 7.97
CA ILE A 91 12.12 3.48 8.58
C ILE A 91 12.12 4.72 9.46
N GLU A 92 11.29 5.69 9.11
CA GLU A 92 11.13 6.93 9.85
C GLU A 92 10.20 6.73 11.05
N PRO A 93 10.69 6.88 12.30
CA PRO A 93 9.84 6.91 13.48
C PRO A 93 9.19 8.28 13.64
N LEU A 94 7.87 8.34 13.45
CA LEU A 94 7.06 9.55 13.56
C LEU A 94 6.23 9.52 14.85
N TYR A 95 6.24 10.61 15.60
CA TYR A 95 5.49 10.79 16.83
C TYR A 95 4.52 11.96 16.69
N ASP A 96 3.26 11.69 16.94
CA ASP A 96 2.18 12.69 16.93
C ASP A 96 1.71 12.91 18.37
N GLU A 97 2.09 14.06 18.94
CA GLU A 97 1.80 14.43 20.32
C GLU A 97 0.99 15.73 20.38
N ARG A 98 0.28 15.98 21.47
CA ARG A 98 -0.57 17.17 21.60
C ARG A 98 0.22 18.48 21.56
N ASP A 99 1.38 18.49 22.18
CA ASP A 99 2.31 19.63 22.25
C ASP A 99 3.20 19.75 21.02
N LYS A 100 3.35 18.66 20.27
CA LYS A 100 4.13 18.60 19.04
C LYS A 100 3.45 17.68 18.02
N PRO A 101 2.39 18.14 17.35
CA PRO A 101 1.68 17.34 16.37
C PRO A 101 2.55 17.09 15.13
N ALA A 102 2.45 15.86 14.59
CA ALA A 102 3.09 15.49 13.34
C ALA A 102 2.25 15.84 12.10
N PHE A 103 0.99 16.18 12.33
CA PHE A 103 0.01 16.56 11.31
C PHE A 103 -0.59 17.94 11.69
N GLU A 104 -1.52 18.43 10.89
CA GLU A 104 -2.19 19.71 11.17
C GLU A 104 -2.92 19.70 12.52
N SER A 105 -3.50 18.56 12.89
CA SER A 105 -4.10 18.32 14.20
C SER A 105 -3.63 16.97 14.73
N PRO A 106 -3.35 16.85 16.04
CA PRO A 106 -2.98 15.59 16.65
C PRO A 106 -4.17 14.66 16.74
N SER A 107 -3.91 13.36 16.84
CA SER A 107 -4.97 12.38 17.13
C SER A 107 -5.69 12.68 18.44
N ILE A 108 -6.98 12.33 18.50
CA ILE A 108 -7.79 12.49 19.75
C ILE A 108 -7.54 11.38 20.77
N GLN A 109 -6.79 10.33 20.42
CA GLN A 109 -6.51 9.20 21.30
C GLN A 109 -5.16 8.56 20.96
N PRO A 110 -4.57 7.80 21.91
CA PRO A 110 -3.39 7.01 21.63
C PRO A 110 -3.64 5.95 20.55
N GLY A 111 -2.65 5.73 19.70
CA GLY A 111 -2.71 4.71 18.67
C GLY A 111 -1.38 4.57 17.94
N ALA A 112 -1.29 3.55 17.08
CA ALA A 112 -0.12 3.32 16.24
C ALA A 112 -0.51 2.78 14.87
N ALA A 113 0.30 3.08 13.87
CA ALA A 113 0.23 2.53 12.53
C ALA A 113 1.64 2.38 11.97
N PHE A 114 1.88 1.30 11.26
CA PHE A 114 3.19 1.02 10.69
C PHE A 114 3.03 0.58 9.24
N ALA A 115 3.75 1.21 8.34
CA ALA A 115 3.77 0.85 6.92
C ALA A 115 5.20 0.88 6.40
N ILE A 116 5.55 -0.14 5.60
CA ILE A 116 6.83 -0.24 4.89
C ILE A 116 6.57 -0.59 3.43
N TRP A 117 7.47 -0.21 2.54
CA TRP A 117 7.39 -0.56 1.13
C TRP A 117 8.76 -0.73 0.51
N ALA A 118 8.87 -1.74 -0.33
CA ALA A 118 10.00 -2.05 -1.17
C ALA A 118 9.80 -1.46 -2.55
N GLN A 119 10.83 -0.82 -3.10
CA GLN A 119 10.87 -0.29 -4.46
C GLN A 119 11.91 -1.02 -5.28
N THR A 120 11.59 -1.38 -6.52
CA THR A 120 12.48 -2.08 -7.43
C THR A 120 12.91 -1.23 -8.63
N ASP A 121 13.91 -1.70 -9.38
CA ASP A 121 14.43 -1.04 -10.59
C ASP A 121 13.45 -1.04 -11.76
N THR A 122 12.54 -2.02 -11.83
CA THR A 122 11.42 -2.07 -12.77
C THR A 122 10.24 -1.18 -12.36
N GLY A 123 10.33 -0.58 -11.16
CA GLY A 123 9.31 0.31 -10.62
C GLY A 123 8.14 -0.41 -9.95
N CYS A 124 8.26 -1.70 -9.60
CA CYS A 124 7.31 -2.34 -8.71
C CYS A 124 7.40 -1.74 -7.31
N LEU A 125 6.24 -1.70 -6.64
CA LEU A 125 6.11 -1.32 -5.24
C LEU A 125 5.40 -2.45 -4.51
N ILE A 126 6.01 -2.94 -3.45
CA ILE A 126 5.49 -4.04 -2.62
C ILE A 126 5.46 -3.54 -1.19
N GLY A 127 4.27 -3.39 -0.63
CA GLY A 127 4.04 -2.86 0.70
C GLY A 127 3.66 -3.91 1.71
N ALA A 128 3.79 -3.53 2.98
CA ALA A 128 3.19 -4.23 4.11
C ALA A 128 2.87 -3.22 5.20
N ASP A 129 1.76 -3.43 5.89
CA ASP A 129 1.34 -2.55 6.97
C ASP A 129 0.69 -3.32 8.12
N MET A 130 0.60 -2.65 9.26
CA MET A 130 -0.16 -3.13 10.41
C MET A 130 -0.59 -1.99 11.31
N ALA A 131 -1.88 -1.98 11.66
CA ALA A 131 -2.41 -1.08 12.68
C ALA A 131 -2.13 -1.58 14.10
N GLY A 132 -1.90 -0.65 15.02
CA GLY A 132 -1.88 -0.93 16.44
C GLY A 132 -3.26 -1.36 16.96
N ALA A 133 -3.24 -2.26 17.94
CA ALA A 133 -4.44 -2.68 18.65
C ALA A 133 -4.09 -2.97 20.12
N ARG A 134 -5.11 -3.00 21.01
CA ARG A 134 -4.91 -3.42 22.39
C ARG A 134 -4.33 -4.82 22.43
N GLY A 135 -3.32 -5.05 23.28
CA GLY A 135 -2.63 -6.33 23.40
C GLY A 135 -1.54 -6.59 22.34
N ARG A 136 -1.39 -5.75 21.31
CA ARG A 136 -0.28 -5.84 20.36
C ARG A 136 0.90 -5.01 20.84
N SER A 137 2.04 -5.65 21.05
CA SER A 137 3.29 -4.93 21.34
C SER A 137 3.85 -4.25 20.09
N ALA A 138 4.69 -3.24 20.29
CA ALA A 138 5.39 -2.57 19.20
C ALA A 138 6.27 -3.56 18.40
N GLU A 139 6.93 -4.47 19.10
CA GLU A 139 7.77 -5.52 18.50
C GLU A 139 6.94 -6.49 17.66
N PHE A 140 5.76 -6.89 18.13
CA PHE A 140 4.86 -7.75 17.34
C PHE A 140 4.47 -7.07 16.03
N ILE A 141 4.10 -5.77 16.07
CA ILE A 141 3.73 -5.01 14.86
C ILE A 141 4.93 -4.93 13.91
N GLY A 142 6.11 -4.53 14.39
CA GLY A 142 7.32 -4.46 13.58
C GLY A 142 7.70 -5.80 12.96
N LYS A 143 7.67 -6.87 13.76
CA LYS A 143 7.95 -8.23 13.31
C LYS A 143 6.98 -8.69 12.22
N GLN A 144 5.68 -8.57 12.49
CA GLN A 144 4.67 -9.09 11.55
C GLN A 144 4.69 -8.33 10.23
N THR A 145 4.87 -7.00 10.26
CA THR A 145 4.99 -6.20 9.05
C THR A 145 6.22 -6.59 8.22
N ALA A 146 7.38 -6.83 8.87
CA ALA A 146 8.57 -7.32 8.17
C ALA A 146 8.34 -8.70 7.53
N LEU A 147 7.70 -9.63 8.25
CA LEU A 147 7.41 -10.97 7.74
C LEU A 147 6.43 -10.94 6.55
N ASN A 148 5.42 -10.07 6.60
CA ASN A 148 4.48 -9.89 5.50
C ASN A 148 5.19 -9.37 4.24
N LEU A 149 6.05 -8.34 4.37
CA LEU A 149 6.84 -7.84 3.25
C LEU A 149 7.75 -8.94 2.66
N LEU A 150 8.46 -9.67 3.53
CA LEU A 150 9.35 -10.76 3.12
C LEU A 150 8.60 -11.89 2.40
N ALA A 151 7.39 -12.21 2.84
CA ALA A 151 6.54 -13.22 2.19
C ALA A 151 6.15 -12.78 0.77
N ASP A 152 5.69 -11.53 0.60
CA ASP A 152 5.31 -11.01 -0.72
C ASP A 152 6.54 -10.85 -1.64
N LEU A 153 7.68 -10.42 -1.12
CA LEU A 153 8.95 -10.42 -1.86
C LEU A 153 9.39 -11.84 -2.25
N GLY A 154 9.22 -12.83 -1.36
CA GLY A 154 9.58 -14.24 -1.60
C GLY A 154 8.71 -14.92 -2.66
N SER A 155 7.47 -14.47 -2.86
CA SER A 155 6.54 -15.04 -3.86
C SER A 155 6.91 -14.73 -5.31
N GLY A 156 7.82 -13.79 -5.56
CA GLY A 156 8.13 -13.31 -6.91
C GLY A 156 7.07 -12.39 -7.50
N ALA A 157 6.07 -11.98 -6.72
CA ALA A 157 5.03 -11.06 -7.14
C ALA A 157 5.57 -9.68 -7.52
N THR A 158 4.85 -8.97 -8.38
CA THR A 158 5.16 -7.60 -8.83
C THR A 158 4.29 -6.55 -8.15
N VAL A 159 3.27 -6.98 -7.43
CA VAL A 159 2.40 -6.22 -6.55
C VAL A 159 2.25 -6.96 -5.22
N ASP A 160 2.02 -6.27 -4.11
CA ASP A 160 1.73 -6.93 -2.84
C ASP A 160 0.30 -7.45 -2.76
N ARG A 161 -0.01 -8.16 -1.65
CA ARG A 161 -1.31 -8.79 -1.40
C ARG A 161 -2.49 -7.83 -1.36
N HIS A 162 -2.28 -6.55 -1.01
CA HIS A 162 -3.30 -5.52 -0.96
C HIS A 162 -3.43 -4.78 -2.28
N LEU A 163 -2.30 -4.44 -2.92
CA LEU A 163 -2.31 -3.83 -4.25
C LEU A 163 -2.92 -4.78 -5.29
N ALA A 164 -2.77 -6.10 -5.11
CA ALA A 164 -3.26 -7.14 -6.01
C ALA A 164 -4.76 -6.95 -6.37
N ASP A 165 -5.59 -6.62 -5.38
CA ASP A 165 -7.02 -6.39 -5.60
C ASP A 165 -7.36 -4.91 -5.83
N GLN A 166 -6.60 -3.99 -5.22
CA GLN A 166 -6.86 -2.55 -5.30
C GLN A 166 -6.62 -1.96 -6.70
N VAL A 167 -5.69 -2.53 -7.48
CA VAL A 167 -5.36 -2.03 -8.82
C VAL A 167 -6.34 -2.52 -9.90
N ILE A 168 -7.11 -3.57 -9.65
CA ILE A 168 -8.02 -4.19 -10.62
C ILE A 168 -9.02 -3.18 -11.24
N PRO A 169 -9.72 -2.33 -10.47
CA PRO A 169 -10.65 -1.37 -11.05
C PRO A 169 -9.98 -0.37 -12.01
N PHE A 170 -8.77 0.07 -11.68
CA PHE A 170 -8.01 0.98 -12.55
C PHE A 170 -7.55 0.26 -13.83
N ALA A 171 -7.09 -0.98 -13.71
CA ALA A 171 -6.71 -1.80 -14.85
C ALA A 171 -7.90 -2.07 -15.79
N ALA A 172 -9.10 -2.31 -15.23
CA ALA A 172 -10.32 -2.51 -16.00
C ALA A 172 -10.79 -1.25 -16.75
N LEU A 173 -10.51 -0.07 -16.21
CA LEU A 173 -10.83 1.22 -16.85
C LEU A 173 -9.75 1.67 -17.86
N ALA A 174 -8.56 1.09 -17.84
CA ALA A 174 -7.44 1.49 -18.69
C ALA A 174 -7.71 1.20 -20.18
N LYS A 175 -7.02 1.91 -21.07
CA LYS A 175 -7.05 1.68 -22.52
C LYS A 175 -5.98 0.69 -22.91
N GLY A 176 -6.33 -0.59 -22.96
CA GLY A 176 -5.42 -1.70 -23.32
C GLY A 176 -5.29 -2.73 -22.22
N THR A 177 -4.34 -3.64 -22.36
CA THR A 177 -4.17 -4.80 -21.49
C THR A 177 -3.20 -4.50 -20.35
N SER A 178 -3.66 -4.63 -19.12
CA SER A 178 -2.82 -4.61 -17.91
C SER A 178 -2.42 -6.02 -17.53
N THR A 179 -1.15 -6.20 -17.10
CA THR A 179 -0.63 -7.50 -16.68
C THR A 179 0.30 -7.34 -15.48
N PHE A 180 0.07 -8.10 -14.41
CA PHE A 180 0.89 -8.08 -13.20
C PHE A 180 0.82 -9.43 -12.46
N ARG A 181 1.84 -9.73 -11.67
CA ARG A 181 1.92 -10.97 -10.88
C ARG A 181 1.53 -10.72 -9.44
N ILE A 182 0.58 -11.48 -8.92
CA ILE A 182 0.07 -11.42 -7.55
C ILE A 182 0.72 -12.48 -6.66
N PRO A 183 0.82 -12.27 -5.32
CA PRO A 183 1.39 -13.26 -4.40
C PRO A 183 0.54 -14.53 -4.29
N SER A 184 -0.77 -14.38 -4.31
CA SER A 184 -1.75 -15.48 -4.26
C SER A 184 -3.09 -15.02 -4.82
N VAL A 185 -3.88 -15.97 -5.29
CA VAL A 185 -5.28 -15.73 -5.66
C VAL A 185 -6.09 -15.74 -4.37
N THR A 186 -6.74 -14.63 -4.06
CA THR A 186 -7.59 -14.46 -2.88
C THR A 186 -9.03 -14.23 -3.31
N GLU A 187 -9.98 -14.49 -2.39
CA GLU A 187 -11.39 -14.17 -2.62
C GLU A 187 -11.63 -12.69 -3.00
N HIS A 188 -10.81 -11.77 -2.46
CA HIS A 188 -10.86 -10.35 -2.83
C HIS A 188 -10.47 -10.10 -4.29
N VAL A 189 -9.42 -10.77 -4.76
CA VAL A 189 -9.01 -10.69 -6.17
C VAL A 189 -10.10 -11.25 -7.07
N GLU A 190 -10.61 -12.45 -6.77
CA GLU A 190 -11.67 -13.09 -7.56
C GLU A 190 -12.96 -12.24 -7.59
N ALA A 191 -13.40 -11.77 -6.43
CA ALA A 191 -14.59 -10.92 -6.33
C ALA A 191 -14.44 -9.61 -7.13
N ARG A 192 -13.28 -8.97 -7.09
CA ARG A 192 -13.04 -7.75 -7.87
C ARG A 192 -12.96 -7.99 -9.36
N LEU A 193 -12.34 -9.09 -9.80
CA LEU A 193 -12.31 -9.46 -11.21
C LEU A 193 -13.75 -9.74 -11.71
N TRP A 194 -14.51 -10.54 -10.98
CA TRP A 194 -15.91 -10.79 -11.29
C TRP A 194 -16.72 -9.48 -11.37
N LEU A 195 -16.51 -8.57 -10.42
CA LEU A 195 -17.24 -7.29 -10.36
C LEU A 195 -16.94 -6.41 -11.58
N VAL A 196 -15.66 -6.24 -11.96
CA VAL A 196 -15.30 -5.40 -13.11
C VAL A 196 -15.75 -6.02 -14.43
N GLU A 197 -15.80 -7.35 -14.54
CA GLU A 197 -16.39 -8.04 -15.70
C GLU A 197 -17.88 -7.77 -15.82
N ARG A 198 -18.62 -7.87 -14.71
CA ARG A 198 -20.08 -7.69 -14.68
C ARG A 198 -20.52 -6.25 -14.88
N ILE A 199 -19.82 -5.29 -14.26
CA ILE A 199 -20.22 -3.88 -14.29
C ILE A 199 -19.63 -3.15 -15.49
N LEU A 200 -18.35 -3.40 -15.81
CA LEU A 200 -17.64 -2.66 -16.84
C LEU A 200 -17.55 -3.40 -18.17
N GLY A 201 -17.75 -4.73 -18.19
CA GLY A 201 -17.52 -5.55 -19.37
C GLY A 201 -16.04 -5.78 -19.69
N ALA A 202 -15.11 -5.47 -18.77
CA ALA A 202 -13.72 -5.79 -18.92
C ALA A 202 -13.55 -7.32 -18.96
N LYS A 203 -12.53 -7.80 -19.67
CA LYS A 203 -12.21 -9.25 -19.68
C LYS A 203 -10.99 -9.48 -18.80
N SER A 204 -11.03 -10.53 -17.98
CA SER A 204 -9.90 -10.90 -17.13
C SER A 204 -9.55 -12.37 -17.19
N ARG A 205 -8.31 -12.69 -16.86
CA ARG A 205 -7.83 -14.07 -16.70
C ARG A 205 -6.70 -14.12 -15.69
N ILE A 206 -6.60 -15.24 -14.98
CA ILE A 206 -5.47 -15.55 -14.10
C ILE A 206 -4.81 -16.83 -14.64
N HIS A 207 -3.50 -16.78 -14.82
CA HIS A 207 -2.69 -17.94 -15.14
C HIS A 207 -1.39 -17.89 -14.33
N GLU A 208 -1.09 -18.94 -13.56
CA GLU A 208 0.11 -19.02 -12.71
C GLU A 208 0.41 -17.75 -11.91
N HIS A 209 -0.62 -17.22 -11.22
CA HIS A 209 -0.55 -15.98 -10.45
C HIS A 209 -0.34 -14.70 -11.30
N VAL A 210 -0.37 -14.78 -12.60
CA VAL A 210 -0.37 -13.61 -13.48
C VAL A 210 -1.81 -13.23 -13.78
N VAL A 211 -2.18 -12.02 -13.38
CA VAL A 211 -3.47 -11.42 -13.70
C VAL A 211 -3.30 -10.62 -14.98
N THR A 212 -4.21 -10.85 -15.93
CA THR A 212 -4.31 -10.07 -17.17
C THR A 212 -5.71 -9.50 -17.27
N ILE A 213 -5.83 -8.20 -17.55
CA ILE A 213 -7.11 -7.49 -17.65
C ILE A 213 -7.11 -6.68 -18.93
N ASP A 214 -8.05 -6.97 -19.83
CA ASP A 214 -8.29 -6.19 -21.04
C ASP A 214 -9.26 -5.06 -20.65
N GLY A 215 -8.71 -3.87 -20.44
CA GLY A 215 -9.44 -2.70 -19.99
C GLY A 215 -10.28 -2.08 -21.11
N ILE A 216 -11.36 -1.40 -20.71
CA ILE A 216 -12.39 -0.86 -21.63
C ILE A 216 -12.03 0.51 -22.22
N GLY A 217 -10.92 1.13 -21.78
CA GLY A 217 -10.55 2.47 -22.25
C GLY A 217 -11.55 3.55 -21.84
N PHE A 218 -12.08 3.45 -20.61
CA PHE A 218 -13.09 4.39 -20.14
C PHE A 218 -12.53 5.82 -20.05
N LEU A 219 -13.22 6.75 -20.67
CA LEU A 219 -13.04 8.18 -20.49
C LEU A 219 -14.44 8.76 -20.24
N GLY A 220 -14.66 9.30 -19.05
CA GLY A 220 -15.95 9.89 -18.68
C GLY A 220 -16.36 10.97 -19.71
N ASN A 221 -17.66 11.06 -20.00
CA ASN A 221 -18.20 12.14 -20.82
C ASN A 221 -17.90 13.46 -20.13
N ARG A 222 -17.31 14.40 -20.87
CA ARG A 222 -17.10 15.79 -20.46
C ARG A 222 -18.42 16.53 -20.40
#